data_8a66874d23a3ffd16e4e853f52a236fe
#
_entry.id   8a66874d23a3ffd16e4e853f52a236fe
#
_cell.length_a   1.000
_cell.length_b   1.000
_cell.length_c   1.000
_cell.angle_alpha   90.00
_cell.angle_beta   90.00
_cell.angle_gamma   90.00
#
_symmetry.space_group_name_H-M   'P 1'
#
loop_
_entity.id
_entity.type
_entity.pdbx_description
1 polymer ?
#
loop_
_entity_poly.entity_id
_entity_poly.type
_entity_poly.pdbx_seq_one_letter_code
_entity_poly.pdbx_strand_id
1 'polypeptide(L)'
;MEQTVVLVKPDGVKKGIMGDVLARFERVGLKLVAGKLIWVDKTLVGKHYPLEKHYLSSVGEKTLENYQKYGLDAGENLGTKDPVKIGEMVRKWNMEFLSSGPVFAMLLEGPNAVIIVRKIVGHTFPSEAMPGTIRGDFSLDSAYDSNLQKRTTRNIIHASGSVKEAEFEKKLWFKKGEIYSY
;
A
#
# COMPACT_ATOMS: atom_id res chain seq x y z
N MET A 1 -16.93 -11.94 -11.38
CA MET A 1 -16.31 -11.87 -10.02
C MET A 1 -15.47 -10.61 -9.94
N GLU A 2 -15.44 -9.95 -8.78
CA GLU A 2 -14.60 -8.78 -8.54
C GLU A 2 -13.16 -9.19 -8.30
N GLN A 3 -12.20 -8.42 -8.81
CA GLN A 3 -10.78 -8.67 -8.63
C GLN A 3 -10.12 -7.47 -7.97
N THR A 4 -9.09 -7.71 -7.16
CA THR A 4 -8.32 -6.66 -6.48
C THR A 4 -6.83 -7.01 -6.43
N VAL A 5 -5.99 -5.98 -6.55
CA VAL A 5 -4.54 -6.14 -6.45
C VAL A 5 -4.11 -5.99 -5.00
N VAL A 6 -3.23 -6.89 -4.59
CA VAL A 6 -2.57 -6.86 -3.27
C VAL A 6 -1.07 -6.99 -3.46
N LEU A 7 -0.30 -6.15 -2.79
CA LEU A 7 1.15 -6.18 -2.83
C LEU A 7 1.70 -6.38 -1.42
N VAL A 8 2.35 -7.51 -1.14
CA VAL A 8 3.20 -7.62 0.05
C VAL A 8 4.47 -6.85 -0.24
N LYS A 9 4.69 -5.78 0.52
CA LYS A 9 5.80 -4.83 0.33
C LYS A 9 7.13 -5.41 0.78
N PRO A 10 8.27 -4.77 0.48
CA PRO A 10 9.60 -5.28 0.85
C PRO A 10 9.77 -5.61 2.33
N ASP A 11 9.16 -4.86 3.23
CA ASP A 11 9.16 -5.14 4.68
C ASP A 11 8.45 -6.44 5.03
N GLY A 12 7.31 -6.72 4.40
CA GLY A 12 6.55 -7.96 4.57
C GLY A 12 7.26 -9.17 3.95
N VAL A 13 7.85 -9.00 2.77
CA VAL A 13 8.65 -10.05 2.13
C VAL A 13 9.88 -10.39 2.97
N LYS A 14 10.63 -9.37 3.44
CA LYS A 14 11.79 -9.55 4.31
C LYS A 14 11.42 -10.23 5.65
N LYS A 15 10.23 -9.98 6.14
CA LYS A 15 9.69 -10.59 7.37
C LYS A 15 9.29 -12.06 7.19
N GLY A 16 9.17 -12.54 5.95
CA GLY A 16 8.81 -13.93 5.64
C GLY A 16 7.32 -14.28 5.83
N ILE A 17 6.43 -13.28 5.80
CA ILE A 17 5.00 -13.45 6.10
C ILE A 17 4.09 -13.56 4.87
N MET A 18 4.65 -13.77 3.68
CA MET A 18 3.84 -13.88 2.44
C MET A 18 2.79 -14.99 2.54
N GLY A 19 3.16 -16.15 3.09
CA GLY A 19 2.23 -17.28 3.29
C GLY A 19 1.12 -16.94 4.28
N ASP A 20 1.43 -16.30 5.40
CA ASP A 20 0.43 -15.88 6.40
C ASP A 20 -0.57 -14.87 5.81
N VAL A 21 -0.07 -13.93 5.01
CA VAL A 21 -0.90 -12.94 4.32
C VAL A 21 -1.84 -13.62 3.33
N LEU A 22 -1.32 -14.50 2.46
CA LEU A 22 -2.12 -15.23 1.48
C LEU A 22 -3.18 -16.12 2.17
N ALA A 23 -2.79 -16.86 3.19
CA ALA A 23 -3.70 -17.73 3.94
C ALA A 23 -4.90 -16.97 4.54
N ARG A 24 -4.75 -15.71 4.95
CA ARG A 24 -5.87 -14.90 5.46
C ARG A 24 -6.91 -14.59 4.40
N PHE A 25 -6.49 -14.41 3.16
CA PHE A 25 -7.40 -14.18 2.04
C PHE A 25 -8.08 -15.46 1.57
N GLU A 26 -7.34 -16.57 1.50
CA GLU A 26 -7.89 -17.86 1.11
C GLU A 26 -8.90 -18.40 2.14
N ARG A 27 -8.67 -18.20 3.44
CA ARG A 27 -9.60 -18.58 4.53
C ARG A 27 -10.99 -17.97 4.40
N VAL A 28 -11.12 -16.81 3.79
CA VAL A 28 -12.43 -16.16 3.56
C VAL A 28 -13.00 -16.46 2.17
N GLY A 29 -12.35 -17.36 1.40
CA GLY A 29 -12.82 -17.82 0.10
C GLY A 29 -12.41 -16.94 -1.08
N LEU A 30 -11.45 -16.01 -0.92
CA LEU A 30 -10.86 -15.32 -2.06
C LEU A 30 -9.89 -16.24 -2.80
N LYS A 31 -9.95 -16.23 -4.15
CA LYS A 31 -9.06 -17.02 -5.00
C LYS A 31 -7.84 -16.21 -5.42
N LEU A 32 -6.66 -16.82 -5.39
CA LEU A 32 -5.45 -16.26 -5.99
C LEU A 32 -5.42 -16.57 -7.49
N VAL A 33 -5.81 -15.63 -8.34
CA VAL A 33 -5.86 -15.83 -9.79
C VAL A 33 -4.60 -15.41 -10.54
N ALA A 34 -3.70 -14.66 -9.89
CA ALA A 34 -2.33 -14.39 -10.35
C ALA A 34 -1.42 -14.06 -9.16
N GLY A 35 -0.15 -14.48 -9.24
CA GLY A 35 0.84 -14.19 -8.20
C GLY A 35 2.26 -14.22 -8.71
N LYS A 36 3.09 -13.27 -8.28
CA LYS A 36 4.52 -13.24 -8.62
C LYS A 36 5.35 -12.47 -7.62
N LEU A 37 6.57 -12.95 -7.41
CA LEU A 37 7.61 -12.21 -6.70
C LEU A 37 8.40 -11.40 -7.73
N ILE A 38 8.47 -10.08 -7.56
CA ILE A 38 9.10 -9.17 -8.51
C ILE A 38 9.88 -8.08 -7.78
N TRP A 39 11.07 -7.75 -8.27
CA TRP A 39 11.76 -6.54 -7.90
C TRP A 39 11.35 -5.44 -8.88
N VAL A 40 10.60 -4.46 -8.38
CA VAL A 40 9.97 -3.44 -9.24
C VAL A 40 10.98 -2.39 -9.68
N ASP A 41 10.90 -1.99 -10.94
CA ASP A 41 11.67 -0.88 -11.48
C ASP A 41 11.00 0.49 -11.22
N LYS A 42 11.76 1.57 -11.46
CA LYS A 42 11.28 2.95 -11.28
C LYS A 42 10.10 3.30 -12.19
N THR A 43 10.01 2.67 -13.37
CA THR A 43 8.94 2.93 -14.34
C THR A 43 7.61 2.39 -13.85
N LEU A 44 7.59 1.15 -13.38
CA LEU A 44 6.39 0.52 -12.82
C LEU A 44 5.93 1.23 -11.55
N VAL A 45 6.86 1.51 -10.63
CA VAL A 45 6.57 2.21 -9.38
C VAL A 45 6.07 3.64 -9.64
N GLY A 46 6.65 4.34 -10.62
CA GLY A 46 6.22 5.69 -11.00
C GLY A 46 4.79 5.74 -11.57
N LYS A 47 4.34 4.66 -12.23
CA LYS A 47 2.95 4.51 -12.69
C LYS A 47 1.99 4.10 -11.57
N HIS A 48 2.47 3.32 -10.59
CA HIS A 48 1.69 2.91 -9.43
C HIS A 48 1.40 4.10 -8.49
N TYR A 49 2.35 5.03 -8.34
CA TYR A 49 2.16 6.28 -7.60
C TYR A 49 2.08 7.45 -8.58
N PRO A 50 0.89 7.90 -8.97
CA PRO A 50 0.70 8.89 -10.02
C PRO A 50 1.23 10.28 -9.63
N LEU A 51 1.44 11.15 -10.65
CA LEU A 51 1.94 12.53 -10.50
C LEU A 51 0.83 13.59 -10.60
N GLU A 52 -0.42 13.16 -10.73
CA GLU A 52 -1.54 14.10 -10.86
C GLU A 52 -1.63 15.00 -9.62
N LYS A 53 -1.75 16.30 -9.86
CA LYS A 53 -1.78 17.32 -8.81
C LYS A 53 -2.85 17.04 -7.75
N HIS A 54 -4.02 16.54 -8.16
CA HIS A 54 -5.09 16.16 -7.24
C HIS A 54 -4.67 15.03 -6.29
N TYR A 55 -4.02 14.01 -6.81
CA TYR A 55 -3.49 12.89 -6.00
C TYR A 55 -2.45 13.40 -5.00
N LEU A 56 -1.47 14.18 -5.49
CA LEU A 56 -0.40 14.74 -4.64
C LEU A 56 -0.97 15.63 -3.53
N SER A 57 -1.92 16.53 -3.87
CA SER A 57 -2.59 17.37 -2.87
C SER A 57 -3.28 16.55 -1.80
N SER A 58 -4.06 15.53 -2.18
CA SER A 58 -4.76 14.66 -1.24
C SER A 58 -3.82 13.89 -0.31
N VAL A 59 -2.68 13.41 -0.83
CA VAL A 59 -1.65 12.76 -0.02
C VAL A 59 -1.01 13.74 0.96
N GLY A 60 -0.69 14.95 0.50
CA GLY A 60 -0.10 15.99 1.33
C GLY A 60 -1.05 16.50 2.42
N GLU A 61 -2.32 16.70 2.10
CA GLU A 61 -3.36 17.10 3.06
C GLU A 61 -3.47 16.07 4.21
N LYS A 62 -3.59 14.78 3.88
CA LYS A 62 -3.60 13.70 4.88
C LYS A 62 -2.32 13.66 5.72
N THR A 63 -1.19 13.99 5.12
CA THR A 63 0.09 14.08 5.85
C THR A 63 0.06 15.25 6.82
N LEU A 64 -0.41 16.43 6.40
CA LEU A 64 -0.58 17.59 7.27
C LEU A 64 -1.55 17.33 8.42
N GLU A 65 -2.68 16.66 8.17
CA GLU A 65 -3.62 16.23 9.22
C GLU A 65 -2.92 15.34 10.27
N ASN A 66 -2.04 14.43 9.85
CA ASN A 66 -1.26 13.61 10.78
C ASN A 66 -0.24 14.43 11.58
N TYR A 67 0.45 15.40 10.94
CA TYR A 67 1.33 16.33 11.66
C TYR A 67 0.55 17.08 12.74
N GLN A 68 -0.62 17.63 12.40
CA GLN A 68 -1.48 18.30 13.35
C GLN A 68 -1.97 17.38 14.48
N LYS A 69 -2.41 16.15 14.14
CA LYS A 69 -2.88 15.15 15.10
C LYS A 69 -1.84 14.84 16.17
N TYR A 70 -0.57 14.82 15.80
CA TYR A 70 0.55 14.50 16.71
C TYR A 70 1.28 15.72 17.25
N GLY A 71 0.76 16.93 17.04
CA GLY A 71 1.39 18.17 17.54
C GLY A 71 2.74 18.49 16.89
N LEU A 72 2.99 18.01 15.67
CA LEU A 72 4.22 18.24 14.93
C LEU A 72 4.04 19.43 13.97
N ASP A 73 5.08 20.24 13.76
CA ASP A 73 5.10 21.28 12.75
C ASP A 73 5.72 20.77 11.44
N ALA A 74 4.88 20.67 10.40
CA ALA A 74 5.32 20.24 9.08
C ALA A 74 6.29 21.24 8.43
N GLY A 75 6.13 22.54 8.70
CA GLY A 75 7.03 23.59 8.19
C GLY A 75 8.44 23.42 8.73
N GLU A 76 8.60 23.19 10.02
CA GLU A 76 9.89 22.95 10.66
C GLU A 76 10.50 21.60 10.21
N ASN A 77 9.71 20.56 10.19
CA ASN A 77 10.21 19.22 9.85
C ASN A 77 10.44 19.04 8.35
N LEU A 78 9.49 19.41 7.48
CA LEU A 78 9.54 19.18 6.02
C LEU A 78 10.04 20.39 5.23
N GLY A 79 10.14 21.58 5.85
CA GLY A 79 10.48 22.82 5.18
C GLY A 79 9.33 23.44 4.38
N THR A 80 8.11 22.89 4.45
CA THR A 80 6.94 23.40 3.72
C THR A 80 5.63 22.95 4.36
N LYS A 81 4.57 23.74 4.14
CA LYS A 81 3.17 23.38 4.43
C LYS A 81 2.33 23.28 3.15
N ASP A 82 2.95 23.35 1.98
CA ASP A 82 2.27 23.16 0.69
C ASP A 82 1.90 21.68 0.49
N PRO A 83 0.60 21.33 0.37
CA PRO A 83 0.17 19.94 0.26
C PRO A 83 0.75 19.24 -0.98
N VAL A 84 0.89 19.95 -2.11
CA VAL A 84 1.41 19.34 -3.33
C VAL A 84 2.88 18.97 -3.16
N LYS A 85 3.70 19.86 -2.59
CA LYS A 85 5.12 19.59 -2.31
C LYS A 85 5.29 18.47 -1.31
N ILE A 86 4.46 18.42 -0.26
CA ILE A 86 4.47 17.31 0.71
C ILE A 86 4.07 16.00 0.02
N GLY A 87 3.05 16.03 -0.83
CA GLY A 87 2.64 14.86 -1.62
C GLY A 87 3.75 14.34 -2.54
N GLU A 88 4.54 15.22 -3.16
CA GLU A 88 5.73 14.85 -3.95
C GLU A 88 6.80 14.17 -3.09
N MET A 89 7.06 14.68 -1.89
CA MET A 89 8.00 14.06 -0.94
C MET A 89 7.53 12.66 -0.53
N VAL A 90 6.26 12.52 -0.12
CA VAL A 90 5.69 11.23 0.27
C VAL A 90 5.68 10.25 -0.90
N ARG A 91 5.34 10.70 -2.10
CA ARG A 91 5.44 9.90 -3.32
C ARG A 91 6.86 9.38 -3.55
N LYS A 92 7.87 10.23 -3.42
CA LYS A 92 9.27 9.84 -3.54
C LYS A 92 9.64 8.75 -2.53
N TRP A 93 9.30 8.93 -1.27
CA TRP A 93 9.55 7.91 -0.22
C TRP A 93 8.85 6.59 -0.50
N ASN A 94 7.59 6.64 -0.97
CA ASN A 94 6.84 5.45 -1.34
C ASN A 94 7.49 4.70 -2.51
N MET A 95 7.96 5.42 -3.53
CA MET A 95 8.66 4.84 -4.67
C MET A 95 9.99 4.20 -4.26
N GLU A 96 10.80 4.91 -3.48
CA GLU A 96 12.08 4.41 -2.96
C GLU A 96 11.88 3.15 -2.12
N PHE A 97 10.88 3.15 -1.26
CA PHE A 97 10.58 2.00 -0.42
C PHE A 97 10.08 0.80 -1.23
N LEU A 98 9.11 0.99 -2.13
CA LEU A 98 8.55 -0.12 -2.91
C LEU A 98 9.58 -0.76 -3.85
N SER A 99 10.60 0.00 -4.29
CA SER A 99 11.71 -0.49 -5.12
C SER A 99 12.94 -0.94 -4.31
N SER A 100 12.91 -0.86 -2.98
CA SER A 100 14.07 -1.22 -2.13
C SER A 100 14.28 -2.72 -1.95
N GLY A 101 13.36 -3.54 -2.41
CA GLY A 101 13.41 -5.00 -2.30
C GLY A 101 12.32 -5.67 -3.12
N PRO A 102 12.24 -7.00 -3.08
CA PRO A 102 11.20 -7.74 -3.78
C PRO A 102 9.81 -7.46 -3.19
N VAL A 103 8.83 -7.47 -4.07
CA VAL A 103 7.39 -7.33 -3.77
C VAL A 103 6.69 -8.60 -4.21
N PHE A 104 5.83 -9.17 -3.37
CA PHE A 104 4.94 -10.24 -3.80
C PHE A 104 3.60 -9.64 -4.23
N ALA A 105 3.38 -9.61 -5.54
CA ALA A 105 2.15 -9.11 -6.14
C ALA A 105 1.14 -10.24 -6.32
N MET A 106 -0.09 -10.02 -5.88
CA MET A 106 -1.22 -10.95 -5.97
C MET A 106 -2.41 -10.28 -6.64
N LEU A 107 -3.15 -11.04 -7.46
CA LEU A 107 -4.48 -10.69 -7.91
C LEU A 107 -5.47 -11.66 -7.26
N LEU A 108 -6.32 -11.14 -6.40
CA LEU A 108 -7.34 -11.90 -5.68
C LEU A 108 -8.70 -11.69 -6.32
N GLU A 109 -9.51 -12.76 -6.38
CA GLU A 109 -10.85 -12.75 -6.97
C GLU A 109 -11.88 -13.28 -5.99
N GLY A 110 -13.04 -12.64 -5.92
CA GLY A 110 -14.20 -13.09 -5.13
C GLY A 110 -15.34 -12.07 -5.11
N PRO A 111 -16.47 -12.38 -4.48
CA PRO A 111 -17.51 -11.40 -4.24
C PRO A 111 -17.01 -10.28 -3.33
N ASN A 112 -17.22 -9.01 -3.73
CA ASN A 112 -16.80 -7.83 -2.97
C ASN A 112 -15.30 -7.84 -2.58
N ALA A 113 -14.42 -8.34 -3.45
CA ALA A 113 -13.01 -8.60 -3.14
C ALA A 113 -12.28 -7.36 -2.60
N VAL A 114 -12.52 -6.16 -3.16
CA VAL A 114 -11.88 -4.91 -2.71
C VAL A 114 -12.20 -4.62 -1.25
N ILE A 115 -13.48 -4.64 -0.88
CA ILE A 115 -13.93 -4.33 0.49
C ILE A 115 -13.45 -5.39 1.49
N ILE A 116 -13.53 -6.68 1.13
CA ILE A 116 -13.10 -7.79 1.99
C ILE A 116 -11.60 -7.73 2.23
N VAL A 117 -10.80 -7.53 1.18
CA VAL A 117 -9.35 -7.39 1.30
C VAL A 117 -9.00 -6.21 2.19
N ARG A 118 -9.60 -5.04 1.98
CA ARG A 118 -9.34 -3.85 2.81
C ARG A 118 -9.68 -4.06 4.27
N LYS A 119 -10.77 -4.77 4.58
CA LYS A 119 -11.16 -5.15 5.94
C LYS A 119 -10.09 -6.03 6.61
N ILE A 120 -9.55 -7.04 5.88
CA ILE A 120 -8.52 -7.95 6.39
C ILE A 120 -7.17 -7.25 6.54
N VAL A 121 -6.84 -6.34 5.63
CA VAL A 121 -5.59 -5.56 5.67
C VAL A 121 -5.55 -4.61 6.87
N GLY A 122 -6.65 -3.95 7.19
CA GLY A 122 -6.77 -3.01 8.30
C GLY A 122 -6.35 -1.58 7.96
N HIS A 123 -6.28 -0.73 8.99
CA HIS A 123 -5.98 0.69 8.87
C HIS A 123 -4.61 0.94 8.21
N THR A 124 -4.45 2.09 7.54
CA THR A 124 -3.21 2.43 6.82
C THR A 124 -1.99 2.47 7.73
N PHE A 125 -2.16 2.98 8.94
CA PHE A 125 -1.11 3.01 9.95
C PHE A 125 -1.25 1.81 10.88
N PRO A 126 -0.21 0.96 11.00
CA PRO A 126 -0.26 -0.24 11.83
C PRO A 126 -0.61 0.04 13.29
N SER A 127 -0.08 1.14 13.87
CA SER A 127 -0.40 1.57 15.23
C SER A 127 -1.89 1.87 15.49
N GLU A 128 -2.67 2.10 14.42
CA GLU A 128 -4.13 2.35 14.47
C GLU A 128 -4.93 1.16 13.91
N ALA A 129 -4.24 0.13 13.43
CA ALA A 129 -4.88 -1.05 12.87
C ALA A 129 -5.32 -2.00 13.99
N MET A 130 -6.58 -2.48 13.89
CA MET A 130 -7.14 -3.39 14.88
C MET A 130 -6.39 -4.74 14.90
N PRO A 131 -6.20 -5.34 16.08
CA PRO A 131 -5.73 -6.72 16.19
C PRO A 131 -6.57 -7.67 15.33
N GLY A 132 -5.94 -8.68 14.75
CA GLY A 132 -6.58 -9.60 13.79
C GLY A 132 -6.52 -9.12 12.34
N THR A 133 -6.16 -7.86 12.07
CA THR A 133 -5.84 -7.39 10.72
C THR A 133 -4.38 -7.64 10.37
N ILE A 134 -4.04 -7.68 9.07
CA ILE A 134 -2.66 -7.93 8.63
C ILE A 134 -1.72 -6.85 9.20
N ARG A 135 -2.10 -5.59 9.14
CA ARG A 135 -1.26 -4.49 9.64
C ARG A 135 -1.18 -4.47 11.15
N GLY A 136 -2.28 -4.76 11.85
CA GLY A 136 -2.30 -4.81 13.31
C GLY A 136 -1.45 -5.94 13.90
N ASP A 137 -1.39 -7.08 13.20
CA ASP A 137 -0.65 -8.25 13.71
C ASP A 137 0.82 -8.27 13.28
N PHE A 138 1.15 -7.68 12.12
CA PHE A 138 2.49 -7.85 11.55
C PHE A 138 3.33 -6.58 11.47
N SER A 139 2.84 -5.42 11.92
CA SER A 139 3.63 -4.18 11.94
C SER A 139 3.32 -3.32 13.15
N LEU A 140 4.30 -2.51 13.57
CA LEU A 140 4.20 -1.60 14.70
C LEU A 140 4.37 -0.13 14.29
N ASP A 141 4.59 0.14 12.98
CA ASP A 141 4.93 1.48 12.50
C ASP A 141 3.76 2.45 12.60
N SER A 142 4.07 3.72 12.76
CA SER A 142 3.08 4.78 12.95
C SER A 142 3.27 5.94 11.98
N ALA A 143 2.24 6.77 11.83
CA ALA A 143 2.37 8.04 11.12
C ALA A 143 3.34 8.99 11.85
N TYR A 144 3.36 8.96 13.19
CA TYR A 144 4.28 9.77 13.99
C TYR A 144 5.74 9.45 13.66
N ASP A 145 6.13 8.17 13.77
CA ASP A 145 7.51 7.74 13.53
C ASP A 145 7.95 7.95 12.08
N SER A 146 7.07 7.63 11.13
CA SER A 146 7.36 7.80 9.71
C SER A 146 7.53 9.26 9.31
N ASN A 147 6.72 10.16 9.86
CA ASN A 147 6.81 11.60 9.63
C ASN A 147 8.09 12.18 10.22
N LEU A 148 8.42 11.88 11.48
CA LEU A 148 9.66 12.33 12.11
C LEU A 148 10.90 11.88 11.35
N GLN A 149 10.90 10.63 10.86
CA GLN A 149 12.02 10.05 10.11
C GLN A 149 12.00 10.40 8.60
N LYS A 150 11.04 11.21 8.15
CA LYS A 150 10.91 11.63 6.74
C LYS A 150 10.94 10.45 5.77
N ARG A 151 10.13 9.44 6.03
CA ARG A 151 10.02 8.21 5.25
C ARG A 151 8.58 7.74 5.12
N THR A 152 8.36 6.78 4.21
CA THR A 152 7.07 6.08 4.13
C THR A 152 6.83 5.21 5.36
N THR A 153 5.57 5.03 5.74
CA THR A 153 5.18 4.08 6.78
C THR A 153 5.40 2.65 6.30
N ARG A 154 6.08 1.85 7.12
CA ARG A 154 6.32 0.42 6.88
C ARG A 154 5.11 -0.37 7.33
N ASN A 155 4.15 -0.54 6.44
CA ASN A 155 2.84 -1.10 6.75
C ASN A 155 2.53 -2.41 6.01
N ILE A 156 3.58 -3.16 5.64
CA ILE A 156 3.55 -4.55 5.16
C ILE A 156 2.92 -4.73 3.78
N ILE A 157 1.77 -4.10 3.53
CA ILE A 157 0.89 -4.48 2.43
C ILE A 157 0.21 -3.25 1.80
N HIS A 158 0.07 -3.27 0.48
CA HIS A 158 -0.85 -2.43 -0.27
C HIS A 158 -2.05 -3.25 -0.73
N ALA A 159 -3.21 -2.63 -0.81
CA ALA A 159 -4.41 -3.16 -1.42
C ALA A 159 -5.16 -2.05 -2.14
N SER A 160 -5.70 -2.34 -3.31
CA SER A 160 -6.49 -1.37 -4.09
C SER A 160 -7.61 -0.75 -3.25
N GLY A 161 -7.79 0.57 -3.36
CA GLY A 161 -8.75 1.33 -2.56
C GLY A 161 -10.17 1.31 -3.11
N SER A 162 -10.33 1.00 -4.40
CA SER A 162 -11.61 0.96 -5.10
C SER A 162 -11.57 -0.01 -6.27
N VAL A 163 -12.73 -0.38 -6.82
CA VAL A 163 -12.83 -1.21 -8.03
C VAL A 163 -12.11 -0.54 -9.22
N LYS A 164 -12.24 0.78 -9.37
CA LYS A 164 -11.56 1.53 -10.44
C LYS A 164 -10.03 1.46 -10.30
N GLU A 165 -9.52 1.59 -9.09
CA GLU A 165 -8.09 1.46 -8.80
C GLU A 165 -7.62 0.01 -9.04
N ALA A 166 -8.38 -0.98 -8.61
CA ALA A 166 -8.08 -2.40 -8.83
C ALA A 166 -7.97 -2.74 -10.33
N GLU A 167 -8.87 -2.23 -11.17
CA GLU A 167 -8.82 -2.42 -12.62
C GLU A 167 -7.59 -1.75 -13.27
N PHE A 168 -7.19 -0.59 -12.79
CA PHE A 168 -5.98 0.09 -13.23
C PHE A 168 -4.73 -0.69 -12.80
N GLU A 169 -4.62 -1.01 -11.52
CA GLU A 169 -3.48 -1.73 -10.95
C GLU A 169 -3.33 -3.14 -11.53
N LYS A 170 -4.43 -3.85 -11.76
CA LYS A 170 -4.41 -5.15 -12.45
C LYS A 170 -3.69 -5.08 -13.79
N LYS A 171 -4.03 -4.09 -14.64
CA LYS A 171 -3.38 -3.89 -15.95
C LYS A 171 -1.92 -3.47 -15.82
N LEU A 172 -1.58 -2.77 -14.74
CA LEU A 172 -0.21 -2.31 -14.47
C LEU A 172 0.68 -3.46 -13.99
N TRP A 173 0.15 -4.31 -13.09
CA TRP A 173 0.95 -5.34 -12.42
C TRP A 173 0.94 -6.68 -13.13
N PHE A 174 -0.09 -7.02 -13.89
CA PHE A 174 -0.25 -8.35 -14.51
C PHE A 174 -0.51 -8.27 -16.01
N LYS A 175 0.17 -9.13 -16.76
CA LYS A 175 -0.14 -9.39 -18.16
C LYS A 175 -1.32 -10.36 -18.25
N LYS A 176 -2.07 -10.31 -19.35
CA LYS A 176 -3.26 -11.17 -19.58
C LYS A 176 -2.93 -12.67 -19.42
N GLY A 177 -1.76 -13.12 -19.88
CA GLY A 177 -1.31 -14.52 -19.76
C GLY A 177 -0.82 -14.94 -18.37
N GLU A 178 -0.75 -14.02 -17.40
CA GLU A 178 -0.38 -14.33 -16.01
C GLU A 178 -1.61 -14.53 -15.12
N ILE A 179 -2.84 -14.34 -15.68
CA ILE A 179 -4.10 -14.41 -14.94
C ILE A 179 -4.83 -15.68 -15.32
N TYR A 180 -5.14 -16.50 -14.35
CA TYR A 180 -5.78 -17.80 -14.51
C TYR A 180 -7.24 -17.76 -14.06
N SER A 181 -8.11 -18.52 -14.75
CA SER A 181 -9.50 -18.76 -14.36
C SER A 181 -9.68 -20.23 -14.04
N TYR A 182 -10.16 -20.54 -12.84
CA TYR A 182 -10.40 -21.92 -12.38
C TYR A 182 -11.50 -21.99 -11.30
#